data_0f1341e972ca4567edab2218b391c1a6
#
_entry.id   0f1341e972ca4567edab2218b391c1a6
#
_cell.length_a   1.000
_cell.length_b   1.000
_cell.length_c   1.000
_cell.angle_alpha   90.00
_cell.angle_beta   90.00
_cell.angle_gamma   90.00
#
_symmetry.space_group_name_H-M   'P 1'
#
loop_
_entity.id
_entity.type
_entity.pdbx_description
1 polymer ?
#
loop_
_entity_poly.entity_id
_entity_poly.type
_entity_poly.pdbx_seq_one_letter_code
_entity_poly.pdbx_strand_id
1 'polypeptide(L)'
;MKANFGGIKMQLEHPSVKTIEEVENPAARRVQYGSLIGLLVLLGCYFLLEYRGNGVAWTWMEVYSVIPAMLFMGATLSGGLTRPVRNRLIFGAAFLIWFAVTKALHRIEGVEARSIGVFFCAYGMCLPFAWASGDGKRRRGLKWILGLYLGLGALLVLYGLMLLGGCVPGYLRDAVYWDGTRFSAMSHPNVCAPLLMIGIGVSLMCWGRLNKVWQRVLLILWIGVQFGVLILTSARTTIVFTCVLLGGSLFCALRKSGWKRFAIACLAAVVLMGGLFVGSQMLSKVHKTNMEASQTAGEIKNIQYGWGSDIKNLNNRTEIWSSARKGLRDNPRILLEGTEYSGLILSQYNSFRVYHAHNSWLQVLYDMGLPGLLLALVLTVVVVYDALVLLWYNPEPMKSVAALLVLCILGCSFLEPYLFGAYMEKQPIQFLFLLLSGYLDCWRAELRKSK
;
A
#
# COMPACT_ATOMS: atom_id res chain seq x y z
N MET A 1 -49.58 43.49 25.42
CA MET A 1 -50.22 42.15 25.60
C MET A 1 -49.16 41.12 25.57
N LYS A 2 -48.77 40.55 26.71
CA LYS A 2 -47.82 39.45 26.85
C LYS A 2 -48.64 38.17 27.05
N ALA A 3 -48.63 37.24 26.10
CA ALA A 3 -49.23 35.94 26.24
C ALA A 3 -48.17 34.99 26.77
N ASN A 4 -48.33 34.54 28.02
CA ASN A 4 -47.59 33.43 28.61
C ASN A 4 -48.19 32.13 28.11
N PHE A 5 -47.44 31.35 27.35
CA PHE A 5 -47.75 29.93 27.10
C PHE A 5 -46.92 29.06 28.05
N GLY A 6 -47.67 28.35 28.92
CA GLY A 6 -47.10 27.47 29.93
C GLY A 6 -46.27 26.32 29.32
N GLY A 7 -45.05 26.19 29.81
CA GLY A 7 -44.15 25.17 29.43
C GLY A 7 -44.48 23.82 30.05
N ILE A 8 -44.95 22.88 29.26
CA ILE A 8 -44.87 21.46 29.59
C ILE A 8 -43.51 20.97 29.06
N LYS A 9 -42.50 20.89 29.94
CA LYS A 9 -41.27 20.14 29.67
C LYS A 9 -41.63 18.68 29.69
N MET A 10 -41.98 18.09 28.52
CA MET A 10 -41.86 16.67 28.35
C MET A 10 -40.35 16.32 28.40
N GLN A 11 -39.88 15.83 29.54
CA GLN A 11 -38.67 15.06 29.62
C GLN A 11 -38.95 13.73 28.88
N LEU A 12 -38.67 13.73 27.57
CA LEU A 12 -38.41 12.47 26.88
C LEU A 12 -37.12 11.90 27.50
N GLU A 13 -37.30 11.09 28.53
CA GLU A 13 -36.24 10.16 28.93
C GLU A 13 -35.96 9.26 27.72
N HIS A 14 -34.96 9.67 26.94
CA HIS A 14 -34.33 8.74 26.02
C HIS A 14 -33.90 7.54 26.87
N PRO A 15 -34.40 6.32 26.58
CA PRO A 15 -33.87 5.14 27.23
C PRO A 15 -32.37 5.19 27.01
N SER A 16 -31.61 5.30 28.10
CA SER A 16 -30.17 5.21 28.09
C SER A 16 -29.86 3.93 27.32
N VAL A 17 -29.47 4.10 26.05
CA VAL A 17 -28.80 3.05 25.31
C VAL A 17 -27.58 2.76 26.16
N LYS A 18 -27.70 1.78 27.07
CA LYS A 18 -26.56 1.15 27.72
C LYS A 18 -25.65 0.82 26.56
N THR A 19 -24.64 1.64 26.32
CA THR A 19 -23.49 1.28 25.55
C THR A 19 -23.09 -0.04 26.17
N ILE A 20 -23.37 -1.13 25.46
CA ILE A 20 -22.79 -2.41 25.76
C ILE A 20 -21.28 -2.10 25.67
N GLU A 21 -20.68 -1.79 26.82
CA GLU A 21 -19.25 -1.91 26.98
C GLU A 21 -19.00 -3.37 26.64
N GLU A 22 -18.57 -3.59 25.40
CA GLU A 22 -18.11 -4.89 24.94
C GLU A 22 -17.07 -5.31 25.98
N VAL A 23 -17.46 -6.22 26.86
CA VAL A 23 -16.54 -6.84 27.83
C VAL A 23 -15.55 -7.61 26.97
N GLU A 24 -14.48 -6.93 26.59
CA GLU A 24 -13.41 -7.53 25.82
C GLU A 24 -12.92 -8.76 26.57
N ASN A 25 -13.09 -9.91 25.94
CA ASN A 25 -12.53 -11.14 26.46
C ASN A 25 -10.99 -11.01 26.49
N PRO A 26 -10.35 -10.93 27.67
CA PRO A 26 -8.92 -10.72 27.78
C PRO A 26 -8.10 -11.86 27.13
N ALA A 27 -8.66 -13.07 27.05
CA ALA A 27 -8.05 -14.21 26.38
C ALA A 27 -8.02 -14.00 24.85
N ALA A 28 -9.13 -13.59 24.24
CA ALA A 28 -9.19 -13.28 22.82
C ALA A 28 -8.17 -12.19 22.45
N ARG A 29 -8.02 -11.20 23.31
CA ARG A 29 -7.05 -10.13 23.14
C ARG A 29 -5.59 -10.62 23.20
N ARG A 30 -5.25 -11.52 24.13
CA ARG A 30 -3.90 -12.11 24.18
C ARG A 30 -3.60 -12.92 22.93
N VAL A 31 -4.57 -13.69 22.43
CA VAL A 31 -4.43 -14.44 21.17
C VAL A 31 -4.23 -13.51 19.99
N GLN A 32 -4.98 -12.40 19.90
CA GLN A 32 -4.79 -11.40 18.85
C GLN A 32 -3.37 -10.81 18.84
N TYR A 33 -2.86 -10.39 20.01
CA TYR A 33 -1.50 -9.83 20.09
C TYR A 33 -0.42 -10.88 19.84
N GLY A 34 -0.57 -12.08 20.38
CA GLY A 34 0.38 -13.17 20.13
C GLY A 34 0.43 -13.55 18.65
N SER A 35 -0.72 -13.67 18.01
CA SER A 35 -0.84 -13.96 16.57
C SER A 35 -0.23 -12.85 15.73
N LEU A 36 -0.40 -11.60 16.15
CA LEU A 36 0.22 -10.47 15.51
C LEU A 36 1.73 -10.51 15.54
N ILE A 37 2.28 -10.70 16.74
CA ILE A 37 3.74 -10.81 16.91
C ILE A 37 4.26 -11.94 16.04
N GLY A 38 3.58 -13.10 16.01
CA GLY A 38 3.91 -14.22 15.13
C GLY A 38 3.92 -13.83 13.66
N LEU A 39 2.89 -13.10 13.21
CA LEU A 39 2.80 -12.60 11.82
C LEU A 39 3.91 -11.59 11.49
N LEU A 40 4.22 -10.69 12.41
CA LEU A 40 5.29 -9.71 12.21
C LEU A 40 6.68 -10.37 12.18
N VAL A 41 6.91 -11.38 13.01
CA VAL A 41 8.14 -12.17 13.00
C VAL A 41 8.24 -12.94 11.67
N LEU A 42 7.18 -13.61 11.24
CA LEU A 42 7.15 -14.32 9.98
C LEU A 42 7.35 -13.38 8.78
N LEU A 43 6.71 -12.20 8.79
CA LEU A 43 6.91 -11.20 7.75
C LEU A 43 8.36 -10.68 7.75
N GLY A 44 8.95 -10.44 8.92
CA GLY A 44 10.37 -10.06 9.05
C GLY A 44 11.32 -11.14 8.57
N CYS A 45 11.08 -12.40 8.96
CA CYS A 45 11.83 -13.55 8.46
C CYS A 45 11.66 -13.70 6.94
N TYR A 46 10.44 -13.50 6.43
CA TYR A 46 10.15 -13.50 5.01
C TYR A 46 11.07 -12.51 4.27
N PHE A 47 11.12 -11.25 4.67
CA PHE A 47 11.99 -10.26 4.06
C PHE A 47 13.48 -10.61 4.15
N LEU A 48 13.90 -11.28 5.19
CA LEU A 48 15.30 -11.70 5.37
C LEU A 48 15.67 -12.93 4.54
N LEU A 49 14.72 -13.85 4.28
CA LEU A 49 14.95 -15.14 3.62
C LEU A 49 14.62 -15.10 2.12
N GLU A 50 13.72 -14.25 1.63
CA GLU A 50 13.49 -14.01 0.20
C GLU A 50 14.79 -13.78 -0.53
N TYR A 51 15.65 -13.30 0.22
CA TYR A 51 16.97 -12.88 -0.06
C TYR A 51 17.94 -13.97 -0.45
N ARG A 52 17.73 -15.21 -0.01
CA ARG A 52 18.66 -16.31 -0.26
C ARG A 52 18.26 -17.25 -1.41
N GLY A 53 17.22 -16.93 -2.16
CA GLY A 53 16.80 -17.73 -3.32
C GLY A 53 16.34 -19.17 -2.99
N ASN A 54 16.03 -19.44 -1.72
CA ASN A 54 15.67 -20.76 -1.24
C ASN A 54 14.15 -20.97 -1.32
N GLY A 55 13.62 -21.30 -2.51
CA GLY A 55 12.18 -21.50 -2.75
C GLY A 55 11.50 -22.48 -1.79
N VAL A 56 12.24 -23.42 -1.19
CA VAL A 56 11.71 -24.38 -0.20
C VAL A 56 11.39 -23.69 1.14
N ALA A 57 12.20 -22.70 1.57
CA ALA A 57 11.94 -21.97 2.80
C ALA A 57 10.66 -21.12 2.71
N TRP A 58 10.29 -20.68 1.53
CA TRP A 58 9.08 -19.92 1.20
C TRP A 58 7.82 -20.72 1.50
N THR A 59 7.72 -21.91 0.95
CA THR A 59 6.54 -22.77 1.08
C THR A 59 6.23 -23.05 2.55
N TRP A 60 7.25 -23.28 3.38
CA TRP A 60 7.06 -23.51 4.81
C TRP A 60 6.62 -22.27 5.56
N MET A 61 7.17 -21.10 5.24
CA MET A 61 6.76 -19.85 5.89
C MET A 61 5.34 -19.46 5.54
N GLU A 62 4.89 -19.69 4.33
CA GLU A 62 3.51 -19.48 3.91
C GLU A 62 2.57 -20.39 4.70
N VAL A 63 2.88 -21.68 4.81
CA VAL A 63 2.07 -22.64 5.58
C VAL A 63 2.03 -22.23 7.07
N TYR A 64 3.17 -21.90 7.67
CA TYR A 64 3.20 -21.48 9.08
C TYR A 64 2.47 -20.16 9.33
N SER A 65 2.39 -19.27 8.36
CA SER A 65 1.67 -18.00 8.51
C SER A 65 0.16 -18.16 8.61
N VAL A 66 -0.39 -19.26 8.08
CA VAL A 66 -1.83 -19.55 8.14
C VAL A 66 -2.30 -19.70 9.59
N ILE A 67 -1.52 -20.37 10.43
CA ILE A 67 -1.90 -20.64 11.82
C ILE A 67 -2.15 -19.34 12.60
N PRO A 68 -1.18 -18.40 12.70
CA PRO A 68 -1.42 -17.14 13.39
C PRO A 68 -2.49 -16.26 12.71
N ALA A 69 -2.65 -16.34 11.38
CA ALA A 69 -3.72 -15.63 10.68
C ALA A 69 -5.10 -16.19 11.05
N MET A 70 -5.27 -17.50 11.08
CA MET A 70 -6.53 -18.13 11.50
C MET A 70 -6.85 -17.87 12.98
N LEU A 71 -5.86 -17.94 13.86
CA LEU A 71 -6.01 -17.61 15.28
C LEU A 71 -6.44 -16.15 15.46
N PHE A 72 -5.82 -15.24 14.72
CA PHE A 72 -6.18 -13.82 14.73
C PHE A 72 -7.62 -13.61 14.24
N MET A 73 -7.98 -14.23 13.13
CA MET A 73 -9.34 -14.17 12.59
C MET A 73 -10.37 -14.73 13.57
N GLY A 74 -10.12 -15.91 14.14
CA GLY A 74 -10.99 -16.53 15.14
C GLY A 74 -11.17 -15.65 16.38
N ALA A 75 -10.09 -15.08 16.91
CA ALA A 75 -10.14 -14.17 18.05
C ALA A 75 -10.88 -12.86 17.72
N THR A 76 -10.77 -12.36 16.49
CA THR A 76 -11.49 -11.16 16.04
C THR A 76 -12.99 -11.45 15.89
N LEU A 77 -13.34 -12.60 15.33
CA LEU A 77 -14.73 -13.01 15.15
C LEU A 77 -15.44 -13.27 16.50
N SER A 78 -14.71 -13.83 17.49
CA SER A 78 -15.25 -14.06 18.84
C SER A 78 -15.49 -12.77 19.63
N GLY A 79 -14.79 -11.68 19.31
CA GLY A 79 -14.93 -10.37 19.97
C GLY A 79 -16.11 -9.53 19.47
N GLY A 80 -16.86 -10.02 18.48
CA GLY A 80 -17.94 -9.30 17.82
C GLY A 80 -17.48 -8.34 16.73
N LEU A 81 -18.20 -8.33 15.60
CA LEU A 81 -17.88 -7.50 14.43
C LEU A 81 -18.74 -6.24 14.38
N THR A 82 -18.12 -5.09 14.30
CA THR A 82 -18.84 -3.85 13.94
C THR A 82 -19.35 -3.92 12.50
N ARG A 83 -20.50 -3.29 12.19
CA ARG A 83 -21.10 -3.31 10.84
C ARG A 83 -20.12 -2.96 9.69
N PRO A 84 -19.32 -1.87 9.78
CA PRO A 84 -18.41 -1.51 8.70
C PRO A 84 -17.45 -2.63 8.35
N VAL A 85 -16.88 -3.24 9.36
CA VAL A 85 -15.89 -4.30 9.21
C VAL A 85 -16.50 -5.58 8.71
N ARG A 86 -17.69 -5.95 9.20
CA ARG A 86 -18.40 -7.10 8.68
C ARG A 86 -18.56 -7.02 7.16
N ASN A 87 -18.94 -5.86 6.63
CA ASN A 87 -19.10 -5.67 5.20
C ASN A 87 -17.76 -5.81 4.45
N ARG A 88 -16.66 -5.31 5.02
CA ARG A 88 -15.32 -5.46 4.45
C ARG A 88 -14.83 -6.91 4.47
N LEU A 89 -15.11 -7.65 5.55
CA LEU A 89 -14.78 -9.07 5.64
C LEU A 89 -15.59 -9.92 4.66
N ILE A 90 -16.89 -9.64 4.51
CA ILE A 90 -17.72 -10.31 3.49
C ILE A 90 -17.16 -10.06 2.11
N PHE A 91 -16.77 -8.82 1.81
CA PHE A 91 -16.14 -8.48 0.54
C PHE A 91 -14.81 -9.23 0.35
N GLY A 92 -13.93 -9.21 1.36
CA GLY A 92 -12.68 -9.96 1.32
C GLY A 92 -12.91 -11.45 1.12
N ALA A 93 -13.88 -12.03 1.82
CA ALA A 93 -14.25 -13.43 1.65
C ALA A 93 -14.79 -13.73 0.24
N ALA A 94 -15.65 -12.87 -0.31
CA ALA A 94 -16.15 -13.02 -1.69
C ALA A 94 -15.02 -13.00 -2.71
N PHE A 95 -14.06 -12.07 -2.54
CA PHE A 95 -12.87 -12.01 -3.39
C PHE A 95 -12.04 -13.28 -3.31
N LEU A 96 -11.82 -13.81 -2.09
CA LEU A 96 -11.09 -15.05 -1.86
C LEU A 96 -11.78 -16.27 -2.45
N ILE A 97 -13.10 -16.38 -2.25
CA ILE A 97 -13.89 -17.50 -2.79
C ILE A 97 -13.78 -17.48 -4.32
N TRP A 98 -13.94 -16.31 -4.93
CA TRP A 98 -13.82 -16.19 -6.38
C TRP A 98 -12.40 -16.50 -6.86
N PHE A 99 -11.38 -16.02 -6.16
CA PHE A 99 -9.99 -16.38 -6.45
C PHE A 99 -9.78 -17.90 -6.39
N ALA A 100 -10.28 -18.56 -5.34
CA ALA A 100 -10.19 -20.01 -5.22
C ALA A 100 -10.95 -20.75 -6.34
N VAL A 101 -12.11 -20.24 -6.75
CA VAL A 101 -12.88 -20.79 -7.88
C VAL A 101 -12.10 -20.68 -9.18
N THR A 102 -11.55 -19.50 -9.51
CA THR A 102 -10.75 -19.32 -10.72
C THR A 102 -9.53 -20.23 -10.73
N LYS A 103 -8.87 -20.41 -9.59
CA LYS A 103 -7.75 -21.32 -9.47
C LYS A 103 -8.15 -22.79 -9.63
N ALA A 104 -9.29 -23.19 -9.08
CA ALA A 104 -9.82 -24.54 -9.26
C ALA A 104 -10.23 -24.82 -10.72
N LEU A 105 -10.79 -23.83 -11.41
CA LEU A 105 -11.17 -23.96 -12.85
C LEU A 105 -9.95 -24.20 -13.74
N HIS A 106 -8.82 -23.58 -13.42
CA HIS A 106 -7.59 -23.73 -14.21
C HIS A 106 -6.73 -24.93 -13.80
N ARG A 107 -7.20 -25.78 -12.88
CA ARG A 107 -6.51 -27.01 -12.43
C ARG A 107 -5.03 -26.77 -12.14
N ILE A 108 -4.75 -25.81 -11.24
CA ILE A 108 -3.36 -25.51 -10.86
C ILE A 108 -2.69 -26.76 -10.32
N GLU A 109 -1.77 -27.32 -11.06
CA GLU A 109 -0.92 -28.39 -10.62
C GLU A 109 0.36 -27.80 -10.02
N GLY A 110 0.55 -28.01 -8.72
CA GLY A 110 1.81 -27.66 -8.06
C GLY A 110 1.67 -27.04 -6.66
N VAL A 111 2.74 -27.17 -5.90
CA VAL A 111 2.85 -26.64 -4.54
C VAL A 111 2.81 -25.10 -4.52
N GLU A 112 3.45 -24.47 -5.49
CA GLU A 112 3.56 -23.01 -5.58
C GLU A 112 2.20 -22.32 -5.68
N ALA A 113 1.29 -22.85 -6.48
CA ALA A 113 -0.03 -22.28 -6.65
C ALA A 113 -0.91 -22.40 -5.38
N ARG A 114 -0.75 -23.50 -4.65
CA ARG A 114 -1.44 -23.70 -3.35
C ARG A 114 -0.91 -22.73 -2.31
N SER A 115 0.40 -22.54 -2.26
CA SER A 115 1.07 -21.63 -1.33
C SER A 115 0.66 -20.18 -1.57
N ILE A 116 0.64 -19.74 -2.82
CA ILE A 116 0.19 -18.40 -3.23
C ILE A 116 -1.27 -18.17 -2.81
N GLY A 117 -2.16 -19.14 -3.05
CA GLY A 117 -3.55 -19.05 -2.64
C GLY A 117 -3.72 -18.92 -1.13
N VAL A 118 -3.01 -19.74 -0.36
CA VAL A 118 -3.02 -19.72 1.10
C VAL A 118 -2.48 -18.40 1.64
N PHE A 119 -1.36 -17.92 1.12
CA PHE A 119 -0.76 -16.65 1.50
C PHE A 119 -1.68 -15.47 1.17
N PHE A 120 -2.27 -15.46 -0.01
CA PHE A 120 -3.24 -14.47 -0.43
C PHE A 120 -4.48 -14.48 0.49
N CYS A 121 -4.95 -15.67 0.89
CA CYS A 121 -6.04 -15.81 1.84
C CYS A 121 -5.68 -15.31 3.24
N ALA A 122 -4.53 -15.71 3.76
CA ALA A 122 -4.12 -15.42 5.12
C ALA A 122 -3.75 -13.94 5.32
N TYR A 123 -3.01 -13.38 4.38
CA TYR A 123 -2.49 -12.01 4.49
C TYR A 123 -3.19 -11.01 3.58
N GLY A 124 -3.68 -11.47 2.42
CA GLY A 124 -4.05 -10.59 1.35
C GLY A 124 -5.30 -9.78 1.58
N MET A 125 -6.41 -10.40 1.95
CA MET A 125 -7.70 -9.71 1.87
C MET A 125 -8.48 -9.64 3.18
N CYS A 126 -8.41 -10.65 4.04
CA CYS A 126 -9.25 -10.69 5.24
C CYS A 126 -8.54 -10.15 6.48
N LEU A 127 -7.27 -10.51 6.67
CA LEU A 127 -6.51 -10.16 7.86
C LEU A 127 -6.39 -8.65 8.10
N PRO A 128 -6.09 -7.80 7.09
CA PRO A 128 -5.99 -6.36 7.29
C PRO A 128 -7.31 -5.74 7.75
N PHE A 129 -8.43 -6.21 7.21
CA PHE A 129 -9.75 -5.72 7.61
C PHE A 129 -10.15 -6.18 9.01
N ALA A 130 -9.89 -7.46 9.33
CA ALA A 130 -10.11 -8.00 10.67
C ALA A 130 -9.29 -7.23 11.71
N TRP A 131 -8.04 -6.89 11.37
CA TRP A 131 -7.18 -6.06 12.21
C TRP A 131 -7.75 -4.69 12.49
N ALA A 132 -8.09 -3.94 11.44
CA ALA A 132 -8.66 -2.60 11.58
C ALA A 132 -9.91 -2.59 12.45
N SER A 133 -10.69 -3.69 12.42
CA SER A 133 -11.85 -3.93 13.25
C SER A 133 -11.54 -4.06 14.73
N GLY A 134 -10.64 -4.97 15.05
CA GLY A 134 -10.33 -5.30 16.45
C GLY A 134 -9.62 -4.16 17.19
N ASP A 135 -8.95 -3.26 16.46
CA ASP A 135 -8.18 -2.14 17.03
C ASP A 135 -8.97 -0.80 17.07
N GLY A 136 -10.14 -0.73 16.47
CA GLY A 136 -10.97 0.46 16.22
C GLY A 136 -10.69 1.69 17.07
N LYS A 137 -11.19 1.74 18.31
CA LYS A 137 -11.01 2.87 19.22
C LYS A 137 -9.60 2.99 19.81
N ARG A 138 -8.85 1.90 19.89
CA ARG A 138 -7.59 1.87 20.67
C ARG A 138 -6.36 2.26 19.88
N ARG A 139 -6.35 2.04 18.57
CA ARG A 139 -5.26 2.40 17.63
C ARG A 139 -3.88 1.88 18.07
N ARG A 140 -3.81 0.88 18.98
CA ARG A 140 -2.55 0.32 19.46
C ARG A 140 -1.89 -0.53 18.41
N GLY A 141 -2.66 -1.41 17.78
CA GLY A 141 -2.18 -2.27 16.71
C GLY A 141 -1.74 -1.48 15.49
N LEU A 142 -2.47 -0.41 15.11
CA LEU A 142 -2.04 0.51 14.06
C LEU A 142 -0.66 1.10 14.35
N LYS A 143 -0.39 1.52 15.60
CA LYS A 143 0.93 2.08 15.97
C LYS A 143 2.06 1.09 15.75
N TRP A 144 1.88 -0.18 16.10
CA TRP A 144 2.88 -1.23 15.89
C TRP A 144 3.15 -1.48 14.41
N ILE A 145 2.09 -1.58 13.60
CA ILE A 145 2.23 -1.75 12.15
C ILE A 145 2.91 -0.54 11.52
N LEU A 146 2.53 0.69 11.88
CA LEU A 146 3.20 1.89 11.39
C LEU A 146 4.67 1.91 11.81
N GLY A 147 4.99 1.48 13.05
CA GLY A 147 6.36 1.30 13.51
C GLY A 147 7.16 0.32 12.67
N LEU A 148 6.55 -0.81 12.27
CA LEU A 148 7.18 -1.77 11.36
C LEU A 148 7.54 -1.14 10.01
N TYR A 149 6.59 -0.39 9.40
CA TYR A 149 6.86 0.27 8.11
C TYR A 149 7.89 1.42 8.23
N LEU A 150 7.97 2.09 9.38
CA LEU A 150 9.09 3.02 9.66
C LEU A 150 10.41 2.28 9.72
N GLY A 151 10.45 1.14 10.40
CA GLY A 151 11.64 0.28 10.46
C GLY A 151 12.06 -0.23 9.09
N LEU A 152 11.09 -0.66 8.27
CA LEU A 152 11.34 -1.07 6.88
C LEU A 152 11.87 0.07 6.02
N GLY A 153 11.28 1.27 6.14
CA GLY A 153 11.79 2.48 5.48
C GLY A 153 13.22 2.82 5.92
N ALA A 154 13.52 2.67 7.21
CA ALA A 154 14.86 2.87 7.74
C ALA A 154 15.88 1.85 7.20
N LEU A 155 15.48 0.60 7.08
CA LEU A 155 16.30 -0.45 6.48
C LEU A 155 16.61 -0.14 5.01
N LEU A 156 15.61 0.27 4.23
CA LEU A 156 15.80 0.65 2.82
C LEU A 156 16.71 1.87 2.67
N VAL A 157 16.59 2.85 3.58
CA VAL A 157 17.52 4.00 3.63
C VAL A 157 18.93 3.53 3.92
N LEU A 158 19.11 2.67 4.93
CA LEU A 158 20.41 2.11 5.26
C LEU A 158 21.03 1.40 4.06
N TYR A 159 20.27 0.55 3.38
CA TYR A 159 20.72 -0.17 2.18
C TYR A 159 21.10 0.80 1.03
N GLY A 160 20.31 1.83 0.81
CA GLY A 160 20.63 2.86 -0.19
C GLY A 160 21.92 3.61 0.13
N LEU A 161 22.14 3.97 1.41
CA LEU A 161 23.37 4.64 1.85
C LEU A 161 24.60 3.71 1.79
N MET A 162 24.44 2.43 2.15
CA MET A 162 25.51 1.43 2.03
C MET A 162 25.91 1.22 0.57
N LEU A 163 24.93 1.20 -0.34
CA LEU A 163 25.19 1.05 -1.77
C LEU A 163 25.91 2.29 -2.34
N LEU A 164 25.46 3.50 -1.95
CA LEU A 164 26.13 4.75 -2.33
C LEU A 164 27.57 4.83 -1.82
N GLY A 165 27.78 4.35 -0.59
CA GLY A 165 29.12 4.32 0.04
C GLY A 165 30.01 3.17 -0.43
N GLY A 166 29.53 2.27 -1.31
CA GLY A 166 30.29 1.10 -1.76
C GLY A 166 30.61 0.09 -0.64
N CYS A 167 29.88 0.14 0.49
CA CYS A 167 30.16 -0.67 1.69
C CYS A 167 29.13 -1.78 1.94
N VAL A 168 28.50 -2.29 0.86
CA VAL A 168 27.54 -3.41 0.95
C VAL A 168 28.27 -4.69 1.34
N PRO A 169 27.95 -5.32 2.50
CA PRO A 169 28.54 -6.59 2.90
C PRO A 169 28.31 -7.70 1.88
N GLY A 170 29.25 -8.62 1.76
CA GLY A 170 29.21 -9.68 0.75
C GLY A 170 27.91 -10.50 0.76
N TYR A 171 27.38 -10.81 1.96
CA TYR A 171 26.14 -11.56 2.12
C TYR A 171 24.87 -10.78 1.76
N LEU A 172 24.96 -9.46 1.53
CA LEU A 172 23.85 -8.61 1.08
C LEU A 172 23.95 -8.20 -0.40
N ARG A 173 24.97 -8.58 -1.12
CA ARG A 173 25.20 -8.11 -2.51
C ARG A 173 24.11 -8.53 -3.49
N ASP A 174 23.57 -9.73 -3.31
CA ASP A 174 22.45 -10.18 -4.14
C ASP A 174 21.14 -9.47 -3.83
N ALA A 175 21.09 -8.76 -2.75
CA ALA A 175 19.96 -8.11 -2.12
C ALA A 175 19.91 -6.64 -2.30
N VAL A 176 21.05 -6.02 -2.28
CA VAL A 176 21.23 -4.59 -2.34
C VAL A 176 22.20 -4.34 -3.48
N TYR A 177 21.69 -3.95 -4.61
CA TYR A 177 22.47 -3.81 -5.84
C TYR A 177 21.97 -2.66 -6.71
N TRP A 178 22.75 -2.29 -7.69
CA TRP A 178 22.33 -1.42 -8.76
C TRP A 178 21.71 -2.25 -9.90
N ASP A 179 20.42 -2.04 -10.19
CA ASP A 179 19.76 -2.53 -11.40
C ASP A 179 20.01 -1.50 -12.53
N GLY A 180 21.12 -1.65 -13.23
CA GLY A 180 21.67 -0.58 -14.09
C GLY A 180 22.03 0.64 -13.26
N THR A 181 21.30 1.77 -13.44
CA THR A 181 21.47 3.00 -12.67
C THR A 181 20.46 3.16 -11.54
N ARG A 182 19.67 2.12 -11.22
CA ARG A 182 18.56 2.18 -10.29
C ARG A 182 18.89 1.44 -9.00
N PHE A 183 18.67 2.08 -7.86
CA PHE A 183 18.74 1.40 -6.57
C PHE A 183 17.68 0.31 -6.47
N SER A 184 18.13 -0.89 -6.19
CA SER A 184 17.29 -2.06 -5.91
C SER A 184 17.64 -2.65 -4.56
N ALA A 185 16.60 -2.96 -3.81
CA ALA A 185 16.67 -3.81 -2.63
C ALA A 185 15.38 -4.63 -2.57
N MET A 186 15.40 -5.82 -1.96
CA MET A 186 14.21 -6.65 -1.82
C MET A 186 13.52 -6.97 -3.17
N SER A 187 14.25 -7.38 -4.17
CA SER A 187 13.87 -7.87 -5.51
C SER A 187 13.85 -6.84 -6.66
N HIS A 188 13.25 -5.66 -6.51
CA HIS A 188 13.10 -4.76 -7.65
C HIS A 188 12.94 -3.29 -7.25
N PRO A 189 13.47 -2.29 -8.02
CA PRO A 189 13.30 -0.87 -7.72
C PRO A 189 11.85 -0.43 -7.57
N ASN A 190 10.92 -1.02 -8.36
CA ASN A 190 9.50 -0.68 -8.28
C ASN A 190 8.81 -1.25 -7.02
N VAL A 191 9.45 -2.13 -6.25
CA VAL A 191 8.98 -2.59 -4.93
C VAL A 191 9.55 -1.70 -3.82
N CYS A 192 10.84 -1.36 -3.90
CA CYS A 192 11.49 -0.48 -2.92
C CYS A 192 10.84 0.91 -2.87
N ALA A 193 10.54 1.48 -4.04
CA ALA A 193 10.05 2.85 -4.14
C ALA A 193 8.73 3.07 -3.38
N PRO A 194 7.65 2.29 -3.57
CA PRO A 194 6.43 2.48 -2.79
C PRO A 194 6.60 2.19 -1.31
N LEU A 195 7.52 1.31 -0.90
CA LEU A 195 7.82 1.10 0.52
C LEU A 195 8.49 2.34 1.14
N LEU A 196 9.37 3.03 0.41
CA LEU A 196 9.92 4.33 0.83
C LEU A 196 8.83 5.42 0.88
N MET A 197 7.94 5.49 -0.12
CA MET A 197 6.77 6.39 -0.08
C MET A 197 5.89 6.11 1.14
N ILE A 198 5.66 4.87 1.46
CA ILE A 198 4.93 4.44 2.67
C ILE A 198 5.68 4.91 3.93
N GLY A 199 7.00 4.71 3.99
CA GLY A 199 7.84 5.19 5.10
C GLY A 199 7.72 6.71 5.31
N ILE A 200 7.73 7.49 4.22
CA ILE A 200 7.49 8.94 4.24
C ILE A 200 6.08 9.25 4.76
N GLY A 201 5.05 8.58 4.25
CA GLY A 201 3.66 8.77 4.69
C GLY A 201 3.47 8.47 6.18
N VAL A 202 4.05 7.37 6.66
CA VAL A 202 4.03 7.01 8.08
C VAL A 202 4.79 8.03 8.93
N SER A 203 5.92 8.54 8.45
CA SER A 203 6.65 9.63 9.10
C SER A 203 5.79 10.87 9.25
N LEU A 204 5.07 11.27 8.19
CA LEU A 204 4.12 12.40 8.23
C LEU A 204 2.96 12.17 9.23
N MET A 205 2.47 10.94 9.38
CA MET A 205 1.45 10.61 10.38
C MET A 205 1.93 10.83 11.82
N CYS A 206 3.24 10.78 12.05
CA CYS A 206 3.83 11.05 13.37
C CYS A 206 3.91 12.55 13.70
N TRP A 207 3.81 13.44 12.72
CA TRP A 207 3.98 14.90 12.89
C TRP A 207 3.17 15.47 14.04
N GLY A 208 1.90 15.12 14.15
CA GLY A 208 0.99 15.63 15.18
C GLY A 208 1.33 15.23 16.62
N ARG A 209 2.29 14.30 16.80
CA ARG A 209 2.76 13.84 18.11
C ARG A 209 4.04 14.53 18.57
N LEU A 210 4.66 15.31 17.69
CA LEU A 210 5.93 15.98 17.96
C LEU A 210 5.66 17.37 18.53
N ASN A 211 6.01 17.58 19.81
CA ASN A 211 5.75 18.84 20.50
C ASN A 211 6.95 19.80 20.41
N LYS A 212 8.17 19.29 20.26
CA LYS A 212 9.38 20.11 20.23
C LYS A 212 9.83 20.41 18.79
N VAL A 213 10.30 21.63 18.55
CA VAL A 213 10.75 22.08 17.23
C VAL A 213 11.85 21.19 16.66
N TRP A 214 12.85 20.83 17.47
CA TRP A 214 13.95 19.99 17.04
C TRP A 214 13.49 18.60 16.54
N GLN A 215 12.43 18.01 17.17
CA GLN A 215 11.86 16.75 16.72
C GLN A 215 11.25 16.87 15.32
N ARG A 216 10.58 17.99 15.03
CA ARG A 216 10.00 18.28 13.71
C ARG A 216 11.09 18.49 12.67
N VAL A 217 12.18 19.20 13.04
CA VAL A 217 13.36 19.36 12.15
C VAL A 217 13.98 18.01 11.82
N LEU A 218 14.22 17.16 12.82
CA LEU A 218 14.73 15.81 12.59
C LEU A 218 13.81 14.98 11.70
N LEU A 219 12.49 15.08 11.88
CA LEU A 219 11.53 14.38 11.03
C LEU A 219 11.58 14.88 9.58
N ILE A 220 11.72 16.18 9.35
CA ILE A 220 11.88 16.76 8.00
C ILE A 220 13.17 16.24 7.36
N LEU A 221 14.29 16.26 8.09
CA LEU A 221 15.56 15.73 7.60
C LEU A 221 15.43 14.25 7.25
N TRP A 222 14.76 13.46 8.11
CA TRP A 222 14.51 12.06 7.89
C TRP A 222 13.67 11.80 6.63
N ILE A 223 12.60 12.57 6.43
CA ILE A 223 11.79 12.52 5.22
C ILE A 223 12.63 12.88 3.98
N GLY A 224 13.50 13.89 4.11
CA GLY A 224 14.42 14.29 3.04
C GLY A 224 15.37 13.15 2.64
N VAL A 225 15.95 12.45 3.62
CA VAL A 225 16.83 11.28 3.36
C VAL A 225 16.06 10.15 2.67
N GLN A 226 14.86 9.80 3.18
CA GLN A 226 14.00 8.79 2.53
C GLN A 226 13.67 9.18 1.07
N PHE A 227 13.33 10.45 0.84
CA PHE A 227 13.02 10.96 -0.50
C PHE A 227 14.26 10.92 -1.41
N GLY A 228 15.45 11.25 -0.88
CA GLY A 228 16.72 11.10 -1.61
C GLY A 228 16.96 9.67 -2.08
N VAL A 229 16.79 8.68 -1.19
CA VAL A 229 16.92 7.26 -1.54
C VAL A 229 15.81 6.82 -2.51
N LEU A 230 14.59 7.35 -2.37
CA LEU A 230 13.50 7.10 -3.33
C LEU A 230 13.89 7.56 -4.74
N ILE A 231 14.55 8.69 -4.89
CA ILE A 231 15.03 9.20 -6.20
C ILE A 231 16.00 8.19 -6.84
N LEU A 232 16.89 7.58 -6.06
CA LEU A 232 17.85 6.58 -6.57
C LEU A 232 17.15 5.36 -7.19
N THR A 233 15.93 5.03 -6.79
CA THR A 233 15.15 3.95 -7.43
C THR A 233 14.74 4.28 -8.86
N SER A 234 14.74 5.55 -9.26
CA SER A 234 14.23 6.06 -10.54
C SER A 234 12.79 5.62 -10.86
N ALA A 235 11.99 5.30 -9.83
CA ALA A 235 10.60 4.89 -9.95
C ALA A 235 9.69 6.14 -10.10
N ARG A 236 9.61 6.67 -11.32
CA ARG A 236 8.95 7.94 -11.66
C ARG A 236 7.54 8.09 -11.10
N THR A 237 6.72 7.07 -11.28
CA THR A 237 5.34 7.05 -10.77
C THR A 237 5.29 7.28 -9.26
N THR A 238 6.11 6.53 -8.52
CA THR A 238 6.14 6.64 -7.06
C THR A 238 6.70 7.98 -6.61
N ILE A 239 7.68 8.54 -7.31
CA ILE A 239 8.20 9.89 -7.04
C ILE A 239 7.08 10.93 -7.19
N VAL A 240 6.31 10.89 -8.29
CA VAL A 240 5.18 11.80 -8.52
C VAL A 240 4.15 11.69 -7.40
N PHE A 241 3.72 10.47 -7.05
CA PHE A 241 2.74 10.29 -5.98
C PHE A 241 3.30 10.63 -4.60
N THR A 242 4.60 10.52 -4.37
CA THR A 242 5.24 11.02 -3.14
C THR A 242 5.21 12.54 -3.08
N CYS A 243 5.45 13.24 -4.19
CA CYS A 243 5.27 14.69 -4.26
C CYS A 243 3.82 15.10 -3.97
N VAL A 244 2.82 14.36 -4.51
CA VAL A 244 1.40 14.56 -4.21
C VAL A 244 1.11 14.32 -2.72
N LEU A 245 1.69 13.28 -2.12
CA LEU A 245 1.55 12.98 -0.69
C LEU A 245 2.09 14.13 0.18
N LEU A 246 3.28 14.62 -0.12
CA LEU A 246 3.92 15.72 0.62
C LEU A 246 3.15 17.04 0.45
N GLY A 247 2.84 17.43 -0.78
CA GLY A 247 2.08 18.64 -1.08
C GLY A 247 0.65 18.59 -0.53
N GLY A 248 -0.02 17.47 -0.69
CA GLY A 248 -1.36 17.23 -0.16
C GLY A 248 -1.40 17.24 1.37
N SER A 249 -0.36 16.71 2.04
CA SER A 249 -0.23 16.77 3.50
C SER A 249 -0.05 18.22 3.99
N LEU A 250 0.79 18.99 3.30
CA LEU A 250 0.97 20.42 3.58
C LEU A 250 -0.35 21.20 3.39
N PHE A 251 -1.05 20.96 2.28
CA PHE A 251 -2.37 21.53 2.01
C PHE A 251 -3.36 21.20 3.14
N CYS A 252 -3.48 19.93 3.55
CA CYS A 252 -4.36 19.51 4.63
C CYS A 252 -4.01 20.18 5.97
N ALA A 253 -2.73 20.42 6.24
CA ALA A 253 -2.28 21.11 7.45
C ALA A 253 -2.67 22.59 7.47
N LEU A 254 -2.64 23.27 6.33
CA LEU A 254 -2.81 24.71 6.22
C LEU A 254 -4.25 25.16 5.88
N ARG A 255 -5.09 24.32 5.27
CA ARG A 255 -6.41 24.68 4.73
C ARG A 255 -7.40 25.29 5.72
N LYS A 256 -7.26 25.06 7.04
CA LYS A 256 -8.23 25.50 8.07
C LYS A 256 -8.03 26.92 8.57
N SER A 257 -7.06 27.62 8.07
CA SER A 257 -6.61 28.87 8.65
C SER A 257 -7.15 30.14 7.98
N GLY A 258 -8.32 30.06 7.31
CA GLY A 258 -8.96 31.17 6.63
C GLY A 258 -8.53 31.34 5.17
N TRP A 259 -9.30 32.11 4.37
CA TRP A 259 -9.15 32.22 2.91
C TRP A 259 -7.72 32.58 2.45
N LYS A 260 -7.10 33.57 3.08
CA LYS A 260 -5.73 33.99 2.70
C LYS A 260 -4.71 32.85 2.92
N ARG A 261 -4.80 32.18 4.08
CA ARG A 261 -3.90 31.05 4.39
C ARG A 261 -4.22 29.83 3.54
N PHE A 262 -5.49 29.63 3.17
CA PHE A 262 -5.88 28.60 2.21
C PHE A 262 -5.23 28.83 0.84
N ALA A 263 -5.28 30.04 0.30
CA ALA A 263 -4.61 30.38 -0.96
C ALA A 263 -3.09 30.18 -0.88
N ILE A 264 -2.46 30.60 0.23
CA ILE A 264 -1.04 30.36 0.49
C ILE A 264 -0.75 28.86 0.56
N ALA A 265 -1.62 28.06 1.19
CA ALA A 265 -1.46 26.62 1.28
C ALA A 265 -1.53 25.95 -0.10
N CYS A 266 -2.46 26.36 -0.94
CA CYS A 266 -2.55 25.88 -2.32
C CYS A 266 -1.28 26.20 -3.11
N LEU A 267 -0.83 27.46 -3.05
CA LEU A 267 0.39 27.89 -3.74
C LEU A 267 1.62 27.13 -3.21
N ALA A 268 1.77 27.06 -1.88
CA ALA A 268 2.89 26.35 -1.25
C ALA A 268 2.89 24.86 -1.60
N ALA A 269 1.72 24.19 -1.65
CA ALA A 269 1.61 22.80 -2.06
C ALA A 269 2.02 22.59 -3.52
N VAL A 270 1.58 23.48 -4.43
CA VAL A 270 1.95 23.42 -5.85
C VAL A 270 3.45 23.66 -6.04
N VAL A 271 4.01 24.68 -5.37
CA VAL A 271 5.44 25.00 -5.43
C VAL A 271 6.26 23.85 -4.84
N LEU A 272 5.85 23.28 -3.71
CA LEU A 272 6.52 22.13 -3.11
C LEU A 272 6.49 20.92 -4.04
N MET A 273 5.31 20.56 -4.56
CA MET A 273 5.18 19.43 -5.48
C MET A 273 5.99 19.62 -6.74
N GLY A 274 5.90 20.80 -7.37
CA GLY A 274 6.64 21.13 -8.56
C GLY A 274 8.15 21.17 -8.32
N GLY A 275 8.59 21.83 -7.24
CA GLY A 275 10.00 21.92 -6.86
C GLY A 275 10.62 20.57 -6.54
N LEU A 276 9.92 19.73 -5.78
CA LEU A 276 10.36 18.36 -5.47
C LEU A 276 10.42 17.52 -6.75
N PHE A 277 9.45 17.66 -7.64
CA PHE A 277 9.43 16.94 -8.91
C PHE A 277 10.60 17.37 -9.79
N VAL A 278 10.79 18.66 -10.05
CA VAL A 278 11.92 19.18 -10.86
C VAL A 278 13.26 18.83 -10.21
N GLY A 279 13.40 19.02 -8.92
CA GLY A 279 14.61 18.64 -8.18
C GLY A 279 14.91 17.15 -8.28
N SER A 280 13.88 16.29 -8.21
CA SER A 280 14.04 14.84 -8.37
C SER A 280 14.54 14.48 -9.79
N GLN A 281 14.06 15.19 -10.81
CA GLN A 281 14.50 14.99 -12.20
C GLN A 281 15.99 15.35 -12.37
N MET A 282 16.37 16.51 -11.84
CA MET A 282 17.76 16.97 -11.91
C MET A 282 18.70 16.01 -11.17
N LEU A 283 18.33 15.60 -9.94
CA LEU A 283 19.13 14.69 -9.13
C LEU A 283 19.26 13.31 -9.78
N SER A 284 18.16 12.77 -10.32
CA SER A 284 18.18 11.52 -11.07
C SER A 284 19.08 11.58 -12.31
N LYS A 285 19.07 12.72 -13.03
CA LYS A 285 19.94 12.93 -14.18
C LYS A 285 21.42 12.98 -13.78
N VAL A 286 21.77 13.74 -12.74
CA VAL A 286 23.14 13.82 -12.22
C VAL A 286 23.61 12.45 -11.73
N HIS A 287 22.79 11.73 -10.98
CA HIS A 287 23.13 10.38 -10.52
C HIS A 287 23.40 9.44 -11.69
N LYS A 288 22.54 9.44 -12.71
CA LYS A 288 22.71 8.62 -13.90
C LYS A 288 24.03 8.96 -14.64
N THR A 289 24.31 10.23 -14.84
CA THR A 289 25.57 10.67 -15.50
C THR A 289 26.79 10.23 -14.70
N ASN A 290 26.77 10.35 -13.37
CA ASN A 290 27.87 9.91 -12.53
C ASN A 290 28.06 8.39 -12.56
N MET A 291 26.98 7.61 -12.59
CA MET A 291 27.02 6.15 -12.69
C MET A 291 27.58 5.71 -14.06
N GLU A 292 27.14 6.33 -15.16
CA GLU A 292 27.65 6.05 -16.50
C GLU A 292 29.13 6.40 -16.64
N ALA A 293 29.59 7.47 -15.99
CA ALA A 293 31.01 7.87 -15.97
C ALA A 293 31.88 6.93 -15.13
N SER A 294 31.33 6.34 -14.06
CA SER A 294 32.07 5.43 -13.17
C SER A 294 32.15 4.00 -13.69
N GLN A 295 31.24 3.60 -14.57
CA GLN A 295 31.24 2.28 -15.20
C GLN A 295 32.12 2.37 -16.46
N THR A 296 33.36 1.88 -16.32
CA THR A 296 34.30 1.77 -17.44
C THR A 296 33.60 1.15 -18.64
N ALA A 297 33.75 1.75 -19.80
CA ALA A 297 33.06 1.63 -21.10
C ALA A 297 32.81 0.23 -21.71
N GLY A 298 32.81 -0.85 -20.93
CA GLY A 298 32.79 -2.24 -21.41
C GLY A 298 31.45 -2.97 -21.37
N GLU A 299 30.52 -2.68 -20.46
CA GLU A 299 29.41 -3.63 -20.19
C GLU A 299 27.98 -3.08 -20.21
N ILE A 300 27.73 -1.81 -20.43
CA ILE A 300 26.35 -1.31 -20.54
C ILE A 300 25.97 -1.05 -21.99
N LYS A 301 25.79 -2.13 -22.74
CA LYS A 301 25.00 -2.05 -23.97
C LYS A 301 23.50 -2.08 -23.61
N ASN A 302 22.84 -0.94 -23.91
CA ASN A 302 21.41 -0.87 -24.17
C ASN A 302 20.42 -0.84 -22.98
N ILE A 303 20.63 -0.01 -21.97
CA ILE A 303 19.48 0.48 -21.21
C ILE A 303 19.35 1.98 -21.48
N GLN A 304 18.74 2.33 -22.62
CA GLN A 304 18.32 3.68 -22.94
C GLN A 304 17.11 4.07 -22.09
N TYR A 305 17.32 4.51 -20.86
CA TYR A 305 16.29 5.18 -20.07
C TYR A 305 16.38 6.69 -20.27
N GLY A 306 15.97 7.16 -21.45
CA GLY A 306 15.80 8.59 -21.70
C GLY A 306 14.45 9.09 -21.23
N TRP A 307 14.39 10.15 -20.41
CA TRP A 307 13.12 10.74 -19.96
C TRP A 307 12.24 11.27 -21.12
N GLY A 308 12.83 11.61 -22.27
CA GLY A 308 12.12 12.21 -23.40
C GLY A 308 11.38 11.22 -24.30
N SER A 309 11.96 10.06 -24.59
CA SER A 309 11.35 9.03 -25.44
C SER A 309 10.35 8.16 -24.68
N ASP A 310 10.59 7.92 -23.40
CA ASP A 310 9.82 7.00 -22.57
C ASP A 310 8.51 7.60 -22.07
N ILE A 311 8.35 8.94 -22.04
CA ILE A 311 7.08 9.56 -21.65
C ILE A 311 5.98 9.21 -22.64
N LYS A 312 6.28 9.17 -23.95
CA LYS A 312 5.30 8.82 -24.98
C LYS A 312 4.80 7.37 -24.86
N ASN A 313 5.67 6.47 -24.43
CA ASN A 313 5.36 5.02 -24.35
C ASN A 313 5.12 4.52 -22.92
N LEU A 314 5.13 5.40 -21.90
CA LEU A 314 4.99 5.01 -20.48
C LEU A 314 5.88 3.81 -20.10
N ASN A 315 7.14 3.78 -20.56
CA ASN A 315 8.07 2.65 -20.40
C ASN A 315 7.48 1.33 -20.92
N ASN A 316 7.05 1.30 -22.19
CA ASN A 316 6.44 0.16 -22.88
C ASN A 316 5.09 -0.30 -22.32
N ARG A 317 4.51 0.39 -21.32
CA ARG A 317 3.20 0.01 -20.77
C ARG A 317 2.08 0.10 -21.79
N THR A 318 2.13 1.07 -22.69
CA THR A 318 1.15 1.19 -23.78
C THR A 318 1.19 -0.01 -24.71
N GLU A 319 2.37 -0.56 -24.98
CA GLU A 319 2.55 -1.78 -25.75
C GLU A 319 1.98 -3.00 -24.99
N ILE A 320 2.32 -3.14 -23.71
CA ILE A 320 1.79 -4.21 -22.84
C ILE A 320 0.25 -4.15 -22.77
N TRP A 321 -0.33 -2.96 -22.62
CA TRP A 321 -1.80 -2.81 -22.57
C TRP A 321 -2.47 -3.06 -23.92
N SER A 322 -1.79 -2.72 -25.03
CA SER A 322 -2.23 -3.10 -26.37
C SER A 322 -2.24 -4.61 -26.55
N SER A 323 -1.17 -5.28 -26.09
CA SER A 323 -1.04 -6.73 -26.09
C SER A 323 -2.08 -7.40 -25.21
N ALA A 324 -2.36 -6.83 -24.04
CA ALA A 324 -3.43 -7.29 -23.16
C ALA A 324 -4.78 -7.25 -23.87
N ARG A 325 -5.08 -6.17 -24.61
CA ARG A 325 -6.32 -6.08 -25.40
C ARG A 325 -6.39 -7.15 -26.49
N LYS A 326 -5.28 -7.42 -27.18
CA LYS A 326 -5.22 -8.50 -28.18
C LYS A 326 -5.43 -9.87 -27.53
N GLY A 327 -4.74 -10.14 -26.42
CA GLY A 327 -4.87 -11.38 -25.68
C GLY A 327 -6.31 -11.66 -25.23
N LEU A 328 -7.03 -10.64 -24.72
CA LEU A 328 -8.44 -10.77 -24.34
C LEU A 328 -9.35 -11.01 -25.54
N ARG A 329 -9.08 -10.39 -26.70
CA ARG A 329 -9.86 -10.58 -27.92
C ARG A 329 -9.68 -12.00 -28.47
N ASP A 330 -8.45 -12.50 -28.48
CA ASP A 330 -8.13 -13.81 -29.04
C ASP A 330 -8.47 -14.95 -28.07
N ASN A 331 -8.57 -14.64 -26.76
CA ASN A 331 -8.93 -15.59 -25.70
C ASN A 331 -10.10 -15.02 -24.83
N PRO A 332 -11.31 -14.90 -25.33
CA PRO A 332 -12.43 -14.24 -24.64
C PRO A 332 -12.85 -14.95 -23.34
N ARG A 333 -12.52 -16.22 -23.15
CA ARG A 333 -12.76 -16.96 -21.89
C ARG A 333 -12.07 -16.31 -20.69
N ILE A 334 -10.93 -15.63 -20.89
CA ILE A 334 -10.24 -14.89 -19.85
C ILE A 334 -11.17 -13.86 -19.17
N LEU A 335 -12.11 -13.29 -19.92
CA LEU A 335 -13.08 -12.35 -19.36
C LEU A 335 -13.99 -12.97 -18.29
N LEU A 336 -14.24 -14.26 -18.34
CA LEU A 336 -15.09 -14.94 -17.36
C LEU A 336 -14.30 -15.66 -16.29
N GLU A 337 -13.27 -16.40 -16.68
CA GLU A 337 -12.57 -17.37 -15.84
C GLU A 337 -11.24 -16.85 -15.34
N GLY A 338 -10.70 -15.78 -15.96
CA GLY A 338 -9.30 -15.37 -15.74
C GLY A 338 -8.32 -16.33 -16.43
N THR A 339 -7.05 -16.26 -16.02
CA THR A 339 -5.97 -17.17 -16.49
C THR A 339 -4.84 -17.23 -15.47
N GLU A 340 -4.12 -18.33 -15.44
CA GLU A 340 -2.89 -18.46 -14.62
C GLU A 340 -1.65 -17.95 -15.34
N TYR A 341 -1.73 -17.89 -16.65
CA TYR A 341 -0.60 -17.61 -17.53
C TYR A 341 -0.65 -16.20 -18.11
N SER A 342 -1.10 -15.20 -17.29
CA SER A 342 -1.20 -13.81 -17.75
C SER A 342 0.10 -13.32 -18.37
N GLY A 343 1.25 -13.56 -17.73
CA GLY A 343 2.56 -13.18 -18.26
C GLY A 343 2.92 -13.90 -19.57
N LEU A 344 2.59 -15.18 -19.71
CA LEU A 344 2.83 -15.93 -20.94
C LEU A 344 1.98 -15.39 -22.09
N ILE A 345 0.67 -15.18 -21.86
CA ILE A 345 -0.25 -14.62 -22.85
C ILE A 345 0.20 -13.23 -23.28
N LEU A 346 0.53 -12.36 -22.33
CA LEU A 346 1.03 -11.02 -22.62
C LEU A 346 2.31 -11.05 -23.44
N SER A 347 3.22 -12.00 -23.15
CA SER A 347 4.49 -12.15 -23.88
C SER A 347 4.30 -12.62 -25.32
N GLN A 348 3.21 -13.34 -25.65
CA GLN A 348 2.93 -13.78 -27.03
C GLN A 348 2.69 -12.61 -27.99
N TYR A 349 2.22 -11.47 -27.48
CA TYR A 349 1.88 -10.29 -28.27
C TYR A 349 2.88 -9.14 -28.10
N ASN A 350 3.97 -9.35 -27.36
CA ASN A 350 5.04 -8.38 -27.15
C ASN A 350 6.37 -8.86 -27.76
N SER A 351 7.22 -7.91 -28.12
CA SER A 351 8.60 -8.19 -28.59
C SER A 351 9.55 -8.62 -27.46
N PHE A 352 9.09 -8.54 -26.19
CA PHE A 352 9.87 -8.85 -25.00
C PHE A 352 9.03 -9.63 -23.99
N ARG A 353 9.71 -10.31 -23.06
CA ARG A 353 9.04 -11.07 -22.01
C ARG A 353 8.32 -10.16 -21.02
N VAL A 354 7.05 -10.44 -20.79
CA VAL A 354 6.19 -9.69 -19.87
C VAL A 354 5.76 -10.63 -18.73
N TYR A 355 5.94 -10.20 -17.49
CA TYR A 355 5.55 -10.98 -16.32
C TYR A 355 4.15 -10.63 -15.81
N HIS A 356 3.71 -9.38 -16.02
CA HIS A 356 2.43 -8.86 -15.54
C HIS A 356 1.96 -7.65 -16.35
N ALA A 357 0.69 -7.28 -16.20
CA ALA A 357 0.05 -6.23 -16.98
C ALA A 357 0.47 -4.78 -16.63
N HIS A 358 1.34 -4.56 -15.64
CA HIS A 358 1.71 -3.23 -15.13
C HIS A 358 0.50 -2.32 -14.82
N ASN A 359 -0.60 -2.92 -14.33
CA ASN A 359 -1.81 -2.24 -13.89
C ASN A 359 -2.58 -3.23 -13.03
N SER A 360 -2.95 -2.85 -11.81
CA SER A 360 -3.61 -3.76 -10.86
C SER A 360 -4.97 -4.26 -11.35
N TRP A 361 -5.79 -3.40 -11.95
CA TRP A 361 -7.12 -3.81 -12.42
C TRP A 361 -7.05 -4.69 -13.66
N LEU A 362 -6.17 -4.37 -14.59
CA LEU A 362 -5.95 -5.21 -15.77
C LEU A 362 -5.36 -6.56 -15.36
N GLN A 363 -4.49 -6.58 -14.36
CA GLN A 363 -3.95 -7.83 -13.81
C GLN A 363 -5.06 -8.68 -13.18
N VAL A 364 -5.93 -8.08 -12.37
CA VAL A 364 -7.08 -8.78 -11.78
C VAL A 364 -8.01 -9.32 -12.86
N LEU A 365 -8.26 -8.54 -13.94
CA LEU A 365 -9.05 -9.02 -15.06
C LEU A 365 -8.44 -10.27 -15.69
N TYR A 366 -7.12 -10.29 -15.85
CA TYR A 366 -6.42 -11.48 -16.36
C TYR A 366 -6.45 -12.65 -15.38
N ASP A 367 -6.20 -12.39 -14.10
CA ASP A 367 -6.07 -13.45 -13.09
C ASP A 367 -7.42 -14.02 -12.62
N MET A 368 -8.51 -13.23 -12.69
CA MET A 368 -9.78 -13.52 -12.03
C MET A 368 -11.02 -13.21 -12.89
N GLY A 369 -10.85 -12.75 -14.12
CA GLY A 369 -11.94 -12.37 -15.00
C GLY A 369 -12.71 -11.13 -14.54
N LEU A 370 -13.86 -10.87 -15.20
CA LEU A 370 -14.75 -9.75 -14.88
C LEU A 370 -15.31 -9.78 -13.45
N PRO A 371 -15.67 -10.92 -12.85
CA PRO A 371 -16.15 -10.91 -11.47
C PRO A 371 -15.09 -10.42 -10.49
N GLY A 372 -13.83 -10.85 -10.65
CA GLY A 372 -12.71 -10.35 -9.84
C GLY A 372 -12.48 -8.85 -10.04
N LEU A 373 -12.50 -8.38 -11.29
CA LEU A 373 -12.39 -6.97 -11.61
C LEU A 373 -13.52 -6.14 -10.99
N LEU A 374 -14.76 -6.59 -11.06
CA LEU A 374 -15.91 -5.90 -10.45
C LEU A 374 -15.76 -5.78 -8.93
N LEU A 375 -15.34 -6.85 -8.26
CA LEU A 375 -15.03 -6.80 -6.82
C LEU A 375 -13.92 -5.77 -6.53
N ALA A 376 -12.82 -5.79 -7.29
CA ALA A 376 -11.72 -4.84 -7.11
C ALA A 376 -12.17 -3.38 -7.34
N LEU A 377 -13.01 -3.13 -8.35
CA LEU A 377 -13.57 -1.80 -8.64
C LEU A 377 -14.51 -1.32 -7.53
N VAL A 378 -15.40 -2.18 -7.02
CA VAL A 378 -16.29 -1.83 -5.90
C VAL A 378 -15.46 -1.42 -4.68
N LEU A 379 -14.44 -2.20 -4.30
CA LEU A 379 -13.57 -1.84 -3.19
C LEU A 379 -12.85 -0.51 -3.45
N THR A 380 -12.32 -0.33 -4.67
CA THR A 380 -11.65 0.92 -5.07
C THR A 380 -12.56 2.13 -4.87
N VAL A 381 -13.79 2.08 -5.39
CA VAL A 381 -14.76 3.19 -5.26
C VAL A 381 -15.06 3.48 -3.79
N VAL A 382 -15.31 2.46 -2.99
CA VAL A 382 -15.60 2.65 -1.56
C VAL A 382 -14.40 3.24 -0.82
N VAL A 383 -13.19 2.77 -1.10
CA VAL A 383 -11.96 3.29 -0.47
C VAL A 383 -11.70 4.75 -0.87
N VAL A 384 -11.87 5.09 -2.15
CA VAL A 384 -11.76 6.48 -2.63
C VAL A 384 -12.79 7.37 -1.94
N TYR A 385 -14.05 6.92 -1.85
CA TYR A 385 -15.10 7.66 -1.16
C TYR A 385 -14.74 7.90 0.32
N ASP A 386 -14.30 6.88 1.06
CA ASP A 386 -13.90 7.00 2.46
C ASP A 386 -12.73 7.97 2.64
N ALA A 387 -11.73 7.88 1.75
CA ALA A 387 -10.57 8.76 1.77
C ALA A 387 -10.97 10.23 1.50
N LEU A 388 -11.80 10.49 0.49
CA LEU A 388 -12.26 11.84 0.16
C LEU A 388 -13.11 12.44 1.27
N VAL A 389 -14.02 11.68 1.89
CA VAL A 389 -14.82 12.14 3.03
C VAL A 389 -13.92 12.53 4.21
N LEU A 390 -12.92 11.72 4.52
CA LEU A 390 -11.97 12.04 5.59
C LEU A 390 -11.10 13.23 5.25
N LEU A 391 -10.62 13.35 4.03
CA LEU A 391 -9.86 14.51 3.58
C LEU A 391 -10.68 15.78 3.70
N TRP A 392 -11.96 15.74 3.39
CA TRP A 392 -12.83 16.93 3.43
C TRP A 392 -13.25 17.32 4.83
N TYR A 393 -13.72 16.38 5.62
CA TYR A 393 -14.39 16.65 6.90
C TYR A 393 -13.52 16.45 8.15
N ASN A 394 -12.40 15.73 8.06
CA ASN A 394 -11.63 15.42 9.26
C ASN A 394 -10.53 16.46 9.56
N PRO A 395 -10.46 16.93 10.82
CA PRO A 395 -9.41 17.85 11.25
C PRO A 395 -8.08 17.18 11.63
N GLU A 396 -8.06 15.87 11.89
CA GLU A 396 -6.88 15.20 12.41
C GLU A 396 -5.83 14.97 11.30
N PRO A 397 -4.59 15.51 11.42
CA PRO A 397 -3.56 15.38 10.39
C PRO A 397 -3.23 13.92 10.07
N MET A 398 -3.16 13.05 11.08
CA MET A 398 -2.86 11.64 10.91
C MET A 398 -3.87 10.95 9.97
N LYS A 399 -5.17 11.18 10.16
CA LYS A 399 -6.23 10.57 9.34
C LYS A 399 -6.19 11.10 7.91
N SER A 400 -5.90 12.41 7.73
CA SER A 400 -5.77 13.02 6.41
C SER A 400 -4.56 12.46 5.64
N VAL A 401 -3.41 12.30 6.31
CA VAL A 401 -2.21 11.71 5.71
C VAL A 401 -2.45 10.23 5.36
N ALA A 402 -3.14 9.48 6.23
CA ALA A 402 -3.50 8.10 5.93
C ALA A 402 -4.40 7.99 4.67
N ALA A 403 -5.39 8.88 4.55
CA ALA A 403 -6.26 8.94 3.38
C ALA A 403 -5.47 9.29 2.10
N LEU A 404 -4.57 10.30 2.17
CA LEU A 404 -3.69 10.65 1.06
C LEU A 404 -2.77 9.48 0.67
N LEU A 405 -2.16 8.80 1.66
CA LEU A 405 -1.28 7.67 1.39
C LEU A 405 -2.03 6.54 0.67
N VAL A 406 -3.24 6.22 1.11
CA VAL A 406 -4.10 5.23 0.45
C VAL A 406 -4.38 5.63 -1.00
N LEU A 407 -4.72 6.89 -1.27
CA LEU A 407 -4.94 7.39 -2.63
C LEU A 407 -3.66 7.37 -3.47
N CYS A 408 -2.50 7.66 -2.87
CA CYS A 408 -1.21 7.58 -3.57
C CYS A 408 -0.85 6.14 -3.93
N ILE A 409 -1.04 5.17 -3.02
CA ILE A 409 -0.84 3.74 -3.33
C ILE A 409 -1.78 3.31 -4.45
N LEU A 410 -3.05 3.72 -4.39
CA LEU A 410 -4.03 3.44 -5.43
C LEU A 410 -3.60 4.04 -6.78
N GLY A 411 -3.14 5.28 -6.79
CA GLY A 411 -2.61 5.94 -7.99
C GLY A 411 -1.40 5.21 -8.58
N CYS A 412 -0.44 4.79 -7.76
CA CYS A 412 0.67 3.96 -8.21
C CYS A 412 0.20 2.64 -8.84
N SER A 413 -0.89 2.07 -8.34
CA SER A 413 -1.44 0.79 -8.79
C SER A 413 -2.05 0.83 -10.19
N PHE A 414 -2.29 2.02 -10.76
CA PHE A 414 -2.66 2.17 -12.17
C PHE A 414 -1.48 1.90 -13.13
N LEU A 415 -0.26 2.01 -12.64
CA LEU A 415 0.95 1.83 -13.46
C LEU A 415 1.81 0.65 -13.00
N GLU A 416 1.43 -0.02 -11.89
CA GLU A 416 2.08 -1.22 -11.38
C GLU A 416 1.04 -2.10 -10.65
N PRO A 417 1.13 -3.43 -10.68
CA PRO A 417 0.16 -4.32 -10.03
C PRO A 417 0.48 -4.50 -8.54
N TYR A 418 0.31 -3.44 -7.74
CA TYR A 418 0.53 -3.50 -6.30
C TYR A 418 -0.64 -4.07 -5.52
N LEU A 419 -1.85 -4.01 -6.07
CA LEU A 419 -3.08 -4.37 -5.39
C LEU A 419 -3.77 -5.55 -6.08
N PHE A 420 -4.50 -6.32 -5.28
CA PHE A 420 -5.37 -7.42 -5.74
C PHE A 420 -4.65 -8.57 -6.44
N GLY A 421 -3.32 -8.62 -6.40
CA GLY A 421 -2.51 -9.67 -7.01
C GLY A 421 -1.86 -10.58 -5.98
N ALA A 422 -1.48 -11.78 -6.44
CA ALA A 422 -0.77 -12.77 -5.62
C ALA A 422 0.76 -12.61 -5.68
N TYR A 423 1.26 -11.44 -6.06
CA TYR A 423 2.70 -11.16 -6.12
C TYR A 423 3.26 -10.96 -4.72
N MET A 424 4.10 -11.88 -4.29
CA MET A 424 4.59 -11.95 -2.91
C MET A 424 5.39 -10.71 -2.51
N GLU A 425 6.26 -10.24 -3.38
CA GLU A 425 7.08 -9.04 -3.14
C GLU A 425 6.27 -7.75 -2.97
N LYS A 426 5.01 -7.75 -3.41
CA LYS A 426 4.09 -6.59 -3.33
C LYS A 426 3.10 -6.68 -2.16
N GLN A 427 3.05 -7.82 -1.49
CA GLN A 427 2.12 -8.05 -0.38
C GLN A 427 2.22 -7.02 0.76
N PRO A 428 3.40 -6.52 1.16
CA PRO A 428 3.45 -5.48 2.18
C PRO A 428 2.71 -4.20 1.78
N ILE A 429 2.77 -3.82 0.51
CA ILE A 429 2.09 -2.63 -0.02
C ILE A 429 0.58 -2.86 0.03
N GLN A 430 0.12 -4.00 -0.46
CA GLN A 430 -1.28 -4.41 -0.43
C GLN A 430 -1.82 -4.51 0.99
N PHE A 431 -1.07 -5.15 1.89
CA PHE A 431 -1.46 -5.29 3.31
C PHE A 431 -1.71 -3.92 3.95
N LEU A 432 -0.78 -2.98 3.80
CA LEU A 432 -0.96 -1.64 4.37
C LEU A 432 -2.13 -0.90 3.74
N PHE A 433 -2.29 -0.98 2.41
CA PHE A 433 -3.42 -0.39 1.71
C PHE A 433 -4.76 -0.88 2.27
N LEU A 434 -4.94 -2.19 2.40
CA LEU A 434 -6.17 -2.80 2.92
C LEU A 434 -6.38 -2.47 4.40
N LEU A 435 -5.32 -2.51 5.20
CA LEU A 435 -5.36 -2.13 6.61
C LEU A 435 -5.82 -0.69 6.78
N LEU A 436 -5.17 0.24 6.11
CA LEU A 436 -5.54 1.66 6.20
C LEU A 436 -6.95 1.89 5.65
N SER A 437 -7.35 1.23 4.56
CA SER A 437 -8.71 1.33 4.04
C SER A 437 -9.77 0.88 5.06
N GLY A 438 -9.48 -0.15 5.85
CA GLY A 438 -10.32 -0.58 6.97
C GLY A 438 -10.41 0.49 8.08
N TYR A 439 -9.30 1.13 8.43
CA TYR A 439 -9.31 2.26 9.37
C TYR A 439 -10.04 3.48 8.83
N LEU A 440 -9.92 3.80 7.53
CA LEU A 440 -10.67 4.91 6.92
C LEU A 440 -12.17 4.72 7.08
N ASP A 441 -12.68 3.51 6.88
CA ASP A 441 -14.10 3.19 7.08
C ASP A 441 -14.52 3.36 8.57
N CYS A 442 -13.70 2.86 9.51
CA CYS A 442 -13.93 3.06 10.94
C CYS A 442 -13.98 4.56 11.30
N TRP A 443 -13.01 5.34 10.84
CA TRP A 443 -12.93 6.79 11.11
C TRP A 443 -14.07 7.58 10.47
N ARG A 444 -14.51 7.19 9.26
CA ARG A 444 -15.70 7.77 8.63
C ARG A 444 -16.96 7.47 9.45
N ALA A 445 -17.10 6.26 9.99
CA ALA A 445 -18.22 5.91 10.86
C ALA A 445 -18.22 6.72 12.17
N GLU A 446 -17.04 7.02 12.75
CA GLU A 446 -16.90 7.92 13.90
C GLU A 446 -17.37 9.33 13.57
N LEU A 447 -17.00 9.89 12.37
CA LEU A 447 -17.42 11.22 11.95
C LEU A 447 -18.95 11.36 11.80
N ARG A 448 -19.63 10.28 11.37
CA ARG A 448 -21.10 10.27 11.27
C ARG A 448 -21.81 10.29 12.63
N LYS A 449 -21.18 9.74 13.66
CA LYS A 449 -21.75 9.72 15.02
C LYS A 449 -21.52 11.04 15.78
N SER A 450 -20.55 11.85 15.34
CA SER A 450 -20.21 13.12 15.97
C SER A 450 -20.98 14.32 15.38
N LYS A 451 -21.70 14.09 14.28
CA LYS A 451 -22.66 15.04 13.68
C LYS A 451 -24.08 14.71 14.14
#